data_ab37ef80149e9911135974bcaa364882
#
_entry.id   ab37ef80149e9911135974bcaa364882
#
_cell.length_a   1.000
_cell.length_b   1.000
_cell.length_c   1.000
_cell.angle_alpha   90.00
_cell.angle_beta   90.00
_cell.angle_gamma   90.00
#
_symmetry.space_group_name_H-M   'P 1'
#
loop_
_entity.id
_entity.type
_entity.pdbx_description
1 polymer ?
#
loop_
_entity_poly.entity_id
_entity_poly.type
_entity_poly.pdbx_seq_one_letter_code
_entity_poly.pdbx_strand_id
1 'polypeptide(L)'
;MAVSCFIQCIIMIKVSLNEIYSETYKALRSVDVDWGVAKDCANLAKWLAHHNQFFLGSILKTVDLYKKKYISISIEKASLKQPFSGALMGLLLVEYISANNVKWQGYIHNPKFLIAAMSMIGNEQKINLILRNKNKDIICYTNESSLYSDLYQFNNITDFYILERYDDKKKHNLINIVSTKNSEVTEINEKCWDRLKSMAFETYVPESERSKSGAGY
;
A
#
# COMPACT_ATOMS: atom_id res chain seq x y z
N MET A 1 32.18 -8.98 -31.45
CA MET A 1 30.77 -9.25 -31.13
C MET A 1 30.24 -8.04 -30.37
N ALA A 2 29.38 -7.24 -31.00
CA ALA A 2 28.77 -6.07 -30.38
C ALA A 2 27.59 -6.51 -29.53
N VAL A 3 27.69 -6.32 -28.22
CA VAL A 3 26.57 -6.51 -27.31
C VAL A 3 25.64 -5.32 -27.50
N SER A 4 24.56 -5.51 -28.26
CA SER A 4 23.49 -4.54 -28.41
C SER A 4 22.77 -4.40 -27.07
N CYS A 5 23.13 -3.36 -26.34
CA CYS A 5 22.40 -2.96 -25.12
C CYS A 5 21.05 -2.35 -25.57
N PHE A 6 20.00 -3.15 -25.64
CA PHE A 6 18.64 -2.64 -25.81
C PHE A 6 18.28 -1.85 -24.55
N ILE A 7 18.48 -0.54 -24.60
CA ILE A 7 17.87 0.39 -23.66
C ILE A 7 16.36 0.30 -23.94
N GLN A 8 15.65 -0.51 -23.16
CA GLN A 8 14.21 -0.52 -23.19
C GLN A 8 13.73 0.86 -22.73
N CYS A 9 13.23 1.65 -23.67
CA CYS A 9 12.67 2.97 -23.37
C CYS A 9 11.52 2.79 -22.37
N ILE A 10 11.69 3.30 -21.15
CA ILE A 10 10.63 3.27 -20.12
C ILE A 10 9.67 4.40 -20.48
N ILE A 11 8.49 4.03 -21.00
CA ILE A 11 7.43 5.00 -21.28
C ILE A 11 6.72 5.30 -19.96
N MET A 12 6.66 6.58 -19.63
CA MET A 12 5.92 7.10 -18.48
C MET A 12 4.64 7.78 -18.94
N ILE A 13 3.54 7.49 -18.29
CA ILE A 13 2.23 8.10 -18.56
C ILE A 13 1.73 8.83 -17.30
N LYS A 14 0.90 9.85 -17.50
CA LYS A 14 0.26 10.59 -16.41
C LYS A 14 -1.08 9.98 -16.10
N VAL A 15 -1.30 9.65 -14.83
CA VAL A 15 -2.52 9.00 -14.33
C VAL A 15 -3.06 9.80 -13.14
N SER A 16 -4.37 10.01 -13.10
CA SER A 16 -5.02 10.71 -11.99
C SER A 16 -5.11 9.82 -10.74
N LEU A 17 -5.19 10.45 -9.57
CA LEU A 17 -5.36 9.74 -8.30
C LEU A 17 -6.64 8.92 -8.23
N ASN A 18 -7.71 9.36 -8.92
CA ASN A 18 -8.97 8.62 -8.94
C ASN A 18 -8.91 7.38 -9.83
N GLU A 19 -8.18 7.44 -10.95
CA GLU A 19 -7.90 6.26 -11.78
C GLU A 19 -7.07 5.24 -11.00
N ILE A 20 -6.03 5.70 -10.28
CA ILE A 20 -5.21 4.84 -9.42
C ILE A 20 -6.08 4.09 -8.40
N TYR A 21 -6.94 4.82 -7.70
CA TYR A 21 -7.89 4.22 -6.76
C TYR A 21 -8.77 3.18 -7.45
N SER A 22 -9.44 3.57 -8.54
CA SER A 22 -10.40 2.72 -9.25
C SER A 22 -9.77 1.43 -9.77
N GLU A 23 -8.64 1.53 -10.47
CA GLU A 23 -7.98 0.37 -11.07
C GLU A 23 -7.33 -0.53 -10.01
N THR A 24 -6.77 0.04 -8.94
CA THR A 24 -6.25 -0.74 -7.80
C THR A 24 -7.38 -1.52 -7.13
N TYR A 25 -8.50 -0.87 -6.84
CA TYR A 25 -9.66 -1.50 -6.24
C TYR A 25 -10.17 -2.68 -7.09
N LYS A 26 -10.40 -2.47 -8.40
CA LYS A 26 -10.85 -3.50 -9.32
C LYS A 26 -9.85 -4.67 -9.40
N ALA A 27 -8.56 -4.38 -9.54
CA ALA A 27 -7.53 -5.41 -9.61
C ALA A 27 -7.48 -6.29 -8.35
N LEU A 28 -7.72 -5.74 -7.15
CA LEU A 28 -7.84 -6.52 -5.93
C LEU A 28 -9.13 -7.33 -5.89
N ARG A 29 -10.23 -6.77 -6.39
CA ARG A 29 -11.51 -7.49 -6.49
C ARG A 29 -11.45 -8.66 -7.48
N SER A 30 -10.65 -8.57 -8.55
CA SER A 30 -10.49 -9.67 -9.51
C SER A 30 -9.87 -10.94 -8.90
N VAL A 31 -9.28 -10.83 -7.71
CA VAL A 31 -8.69 -11.96 -6.99
C VAL A 31 -9.39 -12.24 -5.65
N ASP A 32 -10.66 -11.83 -5.55
CA ASP A 32 -11.55 -12.08 -4.42
C ASP A 32 -11.08 -11.46 -3.08
N VAL A 33 -10.28 -10.39 -3.12
CA VAL A 33 -10.03 -9.60 -1.90
C VAL A 33 -11.35 -8.99 -1.44
N ASP A 34 -11.64 -9.05 -0.14
CA ASP A 34 -12.83 -8.45 0.45
C ASP A 34 -13.03 -6.98 0.06
N TRP A 35 -14.30 -6.53 -0.05
CA TRP A 35 -14.67 -5.19 -0.50
C TRP A 35 -14.04 -4.08 0.34
N GLY A 36 -14.11 -4.22 1.67
CA GLY A 36 -13.53 -3.25 2.61
C GLY A 36 -12.02 -3.20 2.47
N VAL A 37 -11.37 -4.35 2.49
CA VAL A 37 -9.91 -4.49 2.35
C VAL A 37 -9.41 -3.95 1.01
N ALA A 38 -10.11 -4.22 -0.09
CA ALA A 38 -9.76 -3.71 -1.40
C ALA A 38 -9.88 -2.17 -1.47
N LYS A 39 -10.94 -1.60 -0.85
CA LYS A 39 -11.14 -0.15 -0.73
C LYS A 39 -10.03 0.51 0.07
N ASP A 40 -9.65 -0.07 1.20
CA ASP A 40 -8.60 0.45 2.08
C ASP A 40 -7.24 0.42 1.38
N CYS A 41 -6.89 -0.69 0.74
CA CYS A 41 -5.67 -0.80 -0.04
C CYS A 41 -5.62 0.21 -1.20
N ALA A 42 -6.73 0.45 -1.90
CA ALA A 42 -6.82 1.44 -2.96
C ALA A 42 -6.65 2.88 -2.43
N ASN A 43 -7.16 3.20 -1.24
CA ASN A 43 -6.93 4.47 -0.57
C ASN A 43 -5.45 4.66 -0.19
N LEU A 44 -4.80 3.61 0.32
CA LEU A 44 -3.37 3.64 0.62
C LEU A 44 -2.52 3.83 -0.65
N ALA A 45 -2.87 3.16 -1.76
CA ALA A 45 -2.20 3.35 -3.05
C ALA A 45 -2.36 4.78 -3.57
N LYS A 46 -3.55 5.36 -3.47
CA LYS A 46 -3.85 6.76 -3.80
C LYS A 46 -3.02 7.72 -2.92
N TRP A 47 -2.93 7.45 -1.62
CA TRP A 47 -2.11 8.25 -0.69
C TRP A 47 -0.63 8.23 -1.09
N LEU A 48 -0.07 7.05 -1.38
CA LEU A 48 1.32 6.90 -1.82
C LEU A 48 1.59 7.65 -3.12
N ALA A 49 0.69 7.55 -4.09
CA ALA A 49 0.77 8.28 -5.36
C ALA A 49 0.74 9.80 -5.16
N HIS A 50 -0.17 10.29 -4.33
CA HIS A 50 -0.29 11.71 -3.99
C HIS A 50 1.01 12.28 -3.39
N HIS A 51 1.76 11.48 -2.67
CA HIS A 51 3.05 11.83 -2.09
C HIS A 51 4.25 11.43 -2.96
N ASN A 52 4.03 11.18 -4.26
CA ASN A 52 5.05 10.77 -5.24
C ASN A 52 5.85 9.53 -4.82
N GLN A 53 5.21 8.61 -4.10
CA GLN A 53 5.82 7.36 -3.68
C GLN A 53 5.49 6.23 -4.66
N PHE A 54 6.49 5.41 -4.97
CA PHE A 54 6.29 4.25 -5.84
C PHE A 54 5.41 3.20 -5.14
N PHE A 55 4.27 2.85 -5.74
CA PHE A 55 3.27 1.93 -5.19
C PHE A 55 2.89 0.79 -6.13
N LEU A 56 2.94 1.04 -7.46
CA LEU A 56 2.33 0.18 -8.46
C LEU A 56 2.91 -1.23 -8.48
N GLY A 57 4.25 -1.36 -8.48
CA GLY A 57 4.92 -2.66 -8.42
C GLY A 57 4.58 -3.42 -7.13
N SER A 58 4.35 -2.69 -6.03
CA SER A 58 3.93 -3.27 -4.76
C SER A 58 2.52 -3.82 -4.83
N ILE A 59 1.58 -3.12 -5.47
CA ILE A 59 0.21 -3.62 -5.69
C ILE A 59 0.22 -4.86 -6.57
N LEU A 60 0.89 -4.82 -7.72
CA LEU A 60 0.98 -5.97 -8.63
C LEU A 60 1.52 -7.20 -7.91
N LYS A 61 2.58 -7.03 -7.12
CA LYS A 61 3.16 -8.11 -6.32
C LYS A 61 2.21 -8.59 -5.21
N THR A 62 1.48 -7.68 -4.56
CA THR A 62 0.49 -8.04 -3.54
C THR A 62 -0.61 -8.93 -4.13
N VAL A 63 -1.16 -8.56 -5.29
CA VAL A 63 -2.16 -9.37 -6.00
C VAL A 63 -1.62 -10.77 -6.31
N ASP A 64 -0.41 -10.86 -6.89
CA ASP A 64 0.23 -12.14 -7.21
C ASP A 64 0.45 -13.03 -5.97
N LEU A 65 0.90 -12.44 -4.84
CA LEU A 65 1.16 -13.17 -3.60
C LEU A 65 -0.13 -13.56 -2.88
N TYR A 66 -1.16 -12.73 -2.95
CA TYR A 66 -2.47 -13.04 -2.39
C TYR A 66 -3.11 -14.24 -3.11
N LYS A 67 -3.13 -14.24 -4.46
CA LYS A 67 -3.55 -15.39 -5.27
C LYS A 67 -2.85 -16.70 -4.84
N LYS A 68 -1.55 -16.62 -4.54
CA LYS A 68 -0.71 -17.77 -4.13
C LYS A 68 -0.81 -18.11 -2.64
N LYS A 69 -1.56 -17.35 -1.85
CA LYS A 69 -1.66 -17.48 -0.38
C LYS A 69 -0.31 -17.36 0.35
N TYR A 70 0.63 -16.57 -0.19
CA TYR A 70 1.96 -16.35 0.39
C TYR A 70 2.04 -15.16 1.35
N ILE A 71 0.98 -14.36 1.46
CA ILE A 71 0.86 -13.28 2.44
C ILE A 71 -0.29 -13.53 3.40
N SER A 72 -0.11 -13.11 4.66
CA SER A 72 -1.12 -13.22 5.71
C SER A 72 -2.01 -11.98 5.72
N ILE A 73 -3.31 -12.20 5.94
CA ILE A 73 -4.29 -11.19 6.31
C ILE A 73 -4.68 -11.29 7.79
N SER A 74 -3.98 -12.10 8.59
CA SER A 74 -4.23 -12.24 10.03
C SER A 74 -3.18 -11.46 10.82
N ILE A 75 -3.63 -10.62 11.76
CA ILE A 75 -2.79 -9.84 12.66
C ILE A 75 -1.91 -10.74 13.55
N GLU A 76 -2.39 -11.93 13.89
CA GLU A 76 -1.72 -12.86 14.80
C GLU A 76 -0.64 -13.73 14.11
N LYS A 77 -0.69 -13.87 12.78
CA LYS A 77 0.14 -14.81 12.02
C LYS A 77 1.05 -14.11 11.03
N ALA A 78 2.07 -13.41 11.52
CA ALA A 78 3.03 -12.71 10.67
C ALA A 78 4.43 -13.34 10.78
N SER A 79 4.70 -14.38 9.99
CA SER A 79 6.00 -15.07 9.94
C SER A 79 6.79 -14.70 8.67
N LEU A 80 8.08 -15.04 8.63
CA LEU A 80 8.90 -14.81 7.42
C LEU A 80 8.38 -15.59 6.21
N LYS A 81 7.82 -16.81 6.43
CA LYS A 81 7.26 -17.63 5.34
C LYS A 81 5.91 -17.13 4.84
N GLN A 82 5.15 -16.49 5.71
CA GLN A 82 3.85 -15.90 5.40
C GLN A 82 3.76 -14.53 6.09
N PRO A 83 4.40 -13.50 5.53
CA PRO A 83 4.43 -12.17 6.12
C PRO A 83 3.05 -11.51 6.07
N PHE A 84 2.81 -10.63 7.03
CA PHE A 84 1.62 -9.79 7.08
C PHE A 84 1.61 -8.82 5.90
N SER A 85 0.47 -8.66 5.24
CA SER A 85 0.36 -7.72 4.12
C SER A 85 0.10 -6.30 4.61
N GLY A 86 1.11 -5.44 4.56
CA GLY A 86 0.94 -4.01 4.84
C GLY A 86 -0.03 -3.31 3.89
N ALA A 87 -0.12 -3.79 2.63
CA ALA A 87 -1.01 -3.23 1.63
C ALA A 87 -2.49 -3.56 1.90
N LEU A 88 -2.80 -4.82 2.25
CA LEU A 88 -4.18 -5.26 2.45
C LEU A 88 -4.70 -4.95 3.85
N MET A 89 -3.84 -5.05 4.86
CA MET A 89 -4.27 -5.03 6.26
C MET A 89 -3.60 -3.92 7.08
N GLY A 90 -2.86 -3.02 6.43
CA GLY A 90 -2.12 -1.96 7.13
C GLY A 90 -3.02 -1.02 7.92
N LEU A 91 -4.16 -0.59 7.35
CA LEU A 91 -5.13 0.25 8.07
C LEU A 91 -5.70 -0.46 9.28
N LEU A 92 -6.19 -1.69 9.12
CA LEU A 92 -6.75 -2.48 10.22
C LEU A 92 -5.74 -2.71 11.36
N LEU A 93 -4.47 -2.99 11.02
CA LEU A 93 -3.43 -3.16 12.03
C LEU A 93 -3.19 -1.87 12.82
N VAL A 94 -3.11 -0.74 12.12
CA VAL A 94 -2.89 0.56 12.77
C VAL A 94 -4.08 0.93 13.65
N GLU A 95 -5.31 0.75 13.18
CA GLU A 95 -6.53 0.96 13.97
C GLU A 95 -6.56 0.08 15.22
N TYR A 96 -6.23 -1.22 15.07
CA TYR A 96 -6.18 -2.16 16.19
C TYR A 96 -5.20 -1.71 17.27
N ILE A 97 -3.98 -1.30 16.87
CA ILE A 97 -2.96 -0.80 17.81
C ILE A 97 -3.39 0.50 18.46
N SER A 98 -4.00 1.39 17.67
CA SER A 98 -4.49 2.68 18.15
C SER A 98 -5.59 2.52 19.20
N ALA A 99 -6.56 1.67 18.95
CA ALA A 99 -7.71 1.45 19.82
C ALA A 99 -7.34 0.71 21.12
N ASN A 100 -6.44 -0.27 21.04
CA ASN A 100 -6.13 -1.15 22.17
C ASN A 100 -4.85 -0.75 22.93
N ASN A 101 -4.12 0.27 22.45
CA ASN A 101 -2.83 0.69 23.00
C ASN A 101 -1.83 -0.47 23.20
N VAL A 102 -1.79 -1.36 22.21
CA VAL A 102 -0.92 -2.54 22.23
C VAL A 102 0.29 -2.36 21.31
N LYS A 103 1.31 -3.14 21.57
CA LYS A 103 2.46 -3.28 20.71
C LYS A 103 2.30 -4.50 19.81
N TRP A 104 2.58 -4.32 18.54
CA TRP A 104 2.60 -5.41 17.57
C TRP A 104 4.02 -5.61 17.00
N GLN A 105 4.36 -6.85 16.65
CA GLN A 105 5.63 -7.16 16.00
C GLN A 105 5.47 -8.35 15.04
N GLY A 106 6.16 -8.29 13.92
CA GLY A 106 6.14 -9.36 12.93
C GLY A 106 6.79 -9.00 11.59
N TYR A 107 6.76 -9.94 10.66
CA TYR A 107 7.23 -9.72 9.30
C TYR A 107 6.14 -9.07 8.46
N ILE A 108 6.48 -7.95 7.80
CA ILE A 108 5.58 -7.18 6.95
C ILE A 108 6.07 -7.20 5.52
N HIS A 109 5.18 -7.55 4.60
CA HIS A 109 5.35 -7.34 3.17
C HIS A 109 4.77 -5.97 2.78
N ASN A 110 5.50 -5.19 2.00
CA ASN A 110 5.15 -3.83 1.59
C ASN A 110 4.93 -2.84 2.75
N PRO A 111 5.95 -2.57 3.59
CA PRO A 111 5.85 -1.67 4.75
C PRO A 111 5.48 -0.22 4.39
N LYS A 112 5.71 0.24 3.15
CA LYS A 112 5.27 1.57 2.69
C LYS A 112 3.77 1.79 2.87
N PHE A 113 2.96 0.76 2.65
CA PHE A 113 1.52 0.84 2.83
C PHE A 113 1.14 0.95 4.31
N LEU A 114 1.88 0.27 5.19
CA LEU A 114 1.70 0.45 6.64
C LEU A 114 2.05 1.88 7.07
N ILE A 115 3.11 2.46 6.52
CA ILE A 115 3.50 3.85 6.80
C ILE A 115 2.42 4.83 6.32
N ALA A 116 1.83 4.60 5.14
CA ALA A 116 0.69 5.37 4.67
C ALA A 116 -0.51 5.27 5.62
N ALA A 117 -0.82 4.05 6.12
CA ALA A 117 -1.87 3.81 7.11
C ALA A 117 -1.58 4.56 8.43
N MET A 118 -0.33 4.53 8.92
CA MET A 118 0.07 5.30 10.12
C MET A 118 -0.17 6.80 9.93
N SER A 119 0.11 7.34 8.76
CA SER A 119 -0.14 8.77 8.46
C SER A 119 -1.63 9.09 8.48
N MET A 120 -2.46 8.26 7.84
CA MET A 120 -3.91 8.48 7.77
C MET A 120 -4.55 8.42 9.16
N ILE A 121 -4.34 7.33 9.89
CA ILE A 121 -4.94 7.12 11.21
C ILE A 121 -4.33 8.07 12.26
N GLY A 122 -3.01 8.27 12.23
CA GLY A 122 -2.33 9.21 13.13
C GLY A 122 -2.88 10.62 13.00
N ASN A 123 -3.13 11.08 11.77
CA ASN A 123 -3.73 12.39 11.52
C ASN A 123 -5.20 12.46 11.94
N GLU A 124 -6.00 11.44 11.62
CA GLU A 124 -7.43 11.38 11.95
C GLU A 124 -7.67 11.34 13.46
N GLN A 125 -6.98 10.45 14.15
CA GLN A 125 -7.17 10.21 15.59
C GLN A 125 -6.29 11.06 16.49
N LYS A 126 -5.38 11.89 15.92
CA LYS A 126 -4.40 12.71 16.66
C LYS A 126 -3.54 11.90 17.61
N ILE A 127 -3.08 10.76 17.17
CA ILE A 127 -2.21 9.85 17.92
C ILE A 127 -0.83 9.77 17.30
N ASN A 128 0.16 9.54 18.14
CA ASN A 128 1.53 9.30 17.70
C ASN A 128 1.80 7.80 17.61
N LEU A 129 2.37 7.39 16.50
CA LEU A 129 2.74 6.02 16.20
C LEU A 129 4.21 5.96 15.84
N ILE A 130 4.89 4.86 16.18
CA ILE A 130 6.28 4.64 15.84
C ILE A 130 6.46 3.25 15.23
N LEU A 131 7.22 3.20 14.15
CA LEU A 131 7.63 1.97 13.50
C LEU A 131 9.13 1.79 13.65
N ARG A 132 9.55 0.63 14.15
CA ARG A 132 10.96 0.27 14.34
C ARG A 132 11.31 -0.96 13.50
N ASN A 133 12.57 -1.05 13.12
CA ASN A 133 13.13 -2.25 12.51
C ASN A 133 13.50 -3.32 13.59
N LYS A 134 14.04 -4.44 13.14
CA LYS A 134 14.50 -5.53 14.00
C LYS A 134 15.54 -5.09 15.04
N ASN A 135 16.38 -4.13 14.71
CA ASN A 135 17.41 -3.57 15.60
C ASN A 135 16.86 -2.53 16.58
N LYS A 136 15.54 -2.28 16.54
CA LYS A 136 14.82 -1.24 17.31
C LYS A 136 15.13 0.19 16.85
N ASP A 137 15.79 0.39 15.71
CA ASP A 137 15.95 1.73 15.12
C ASP A 137 14.62 2.26 14.65
N ILE A 138 14.39 3.55 14.86
CA ILE A 138 13.17 4.23 14.43
C ILE A 138 13.28 4.49 12.92
N ILE A 139 12.37 3.95 12.17
CA ILE A 139 12.30 4.09 10.71
C ILE A 139 11.14 4.97 10.24
N CYS A 140 10.14 5.11 11.10
CA CYS A 140 9.00 5.98 10.84
C CYS A 140 8.34 6.38 12.17
N TYR A 141 7.83 7.60 12.25
CA TYR A 141 6.94 8.02 13.32
C TYR A 141 5.95 9.07 12.84
N THR A 142 4.78 9.11 13.46
CA THR A 142 3.81 10.19 13.29
C THR A 142 3.87 11.13 14.50
N ASN A 143 3.68 12.42 14.26
CA ASN A 143 3.54 13.42 15.30
C ASN A 143 2.37 14.33 14.93
N GLU A 144 1.26 14.18 15.63
CA GLU A 144 -0.01 14.86 15.36
C GLU A 144 -0.48 14.70 13.90
N SER A 145 -0.16 15.65 13.02
CA SER A 145 -0.54 15.64 11.60
C SER A 145 0.64 15.41 10.66
N SER A 146 1.83 15.17 11.20
CA SER A 146 3.07 15.03 10.42
C SER A 146 3.58 13.60 10.43
N LEU A 147 4.07 13.15 9.28
CA LEU A 147 4.72 11.85 9.11
C LEU A 147 6.20 12.05 8.80
N TYR A 148 7.05 11.41 9.58
CA TYR A 148 8.50 11.42 9.44
C TYR A 148 9.00 10.03 9.11
N SER A 149 9.63 9.87 7.94
CA SER A 149 10.17 8.57 7.50
C SER A 149 11.20 8.77 6.39
N ASP A 150 12.08 7.81 6.23
CA ASP A 150 12.91 7.66 5.03
C ASP A 150 12.28 6.60 4.12
N LEU A 151 11.22 6.98 3.40
CA LEU A 151 10.46 6.08 2.51
C LEU A 151 11.28 5.52 1.34
N TYR A 152 12.39 6.16 0.97
CA TYR A 152 13.23 5.69 -0.13
C TYR A 152 13.90 4.34 0.16
N GLN A 153 14.07 3.99 1.43
CA GLN A 153 14.64 2.70 1.85
C GLN A 153 13.67 1.51 1.75
N PHE A 154 12.37 1.74 1.54
CA PHE A 154 11.35 0.68 1.56
C PHE A 154 10.99 0.15 0.17
N ASN A 155 11.92 -0.42 -0.55
CA ASN A 155 11.65 -1.02 -1.85
C ASN A 155 11.18 -2.46 -1.71
N ASN A 156 9.84 -2.68 -1.65
CA ASN A 156 9.18 -4.00 -1.74
C ASN A 156 9.80 -5.13 -0.88
N ILE A 157 10.40 -4.79 0.23
CA ILE A 157 11.13 -5.72 1.09
C ILE A 157 10.16 -6.27 2.13
N THR A 158 10.24 -7.57 2.35
CA THR A 158 9.64 -8.20 3.53
C THR A 158 10.68 -8.18 4.63
N ASP A 159 10.38 -7.51 5.73
CA ASP A 159 11.28 -7.45 6.89
C ASP A 159 10.50 -7.45 8.20
N PHE A 160 11.21 -7.57 9.32
CA PHE A 160 10.64 -7.58 10.65
C PHE A 160 10.49 -6.16 11.19
N TYR A 161 9.28 -5.85 11.67
CA TYR A 161 8.94 -4.54 12.20
C TYR A 161 8.23 -4.64 13.55
N ILE A 162 8.33 -3.55 14.30
CA ILE A 162 7.65 -3.33 15.57
C ILE A 162 6.85 -2.05 15.44
N LEU A 163 5.54 -2.11 15.65
CA LEU A 163 4.63 -0.98 15.61
C LEU A 163 3.98 -0.80 16.98
N GLU A 164 3.99 0.42 17.50
CA GLU A 164 3.44 0.76 18.81
C GLU A 164 2.98 2.22 18.86
N ARG A 165 2.11 2.57 19.83
CA ARG A 165 1.85 3.98 20.16
C ARG A 165 3.10 4.60 20.78
N TYR A 166 3.23 5.91 20.59
CA TYR A 166 4.41 6.64 20.99
C TYR A 166 4.03 7.95 21.69
N ASP A 167 4.36 8.07 22.97
CA ASP A 167 4.00 9.21 23.80
C ASP A 167 5.17 10.21 24.01
N ASP A 168 6.37 9.91 23.52
CA ASP A 168 7.56 10.77 23.69
C ASP A 168 7.58 11.87 22.61
N LYS A 169 7.75 13.12 23.06
CA LYS A 169 7.82 14.31 22.18
C LYS A 169 9.21 14.53 21.56
N LYS A 170 10.14 13.59 21.68
CA LYS A 170 11.47 13.71 21.08
C LYS A 170 11.41 13.77 19.57
N LYS A 171 12.00 14.80 18.99
CA LYS A 171 12.20 14.88 17.54
C LYS A 171 13.32 13.92 17.14
N HIS A 172 13.06 13.11 16.11
CA HIS A 172 14.05 12.23 15.51
C HIS A 172 14.50 12.85 14.17
N ASN A 173 15.73 12.56 13.74
CA ASN A 173 16.32 13.08 12.50
C ASN A 173 15.77 12.34 11.26
N LEU A 174 14.46 12.38 11.05
CA LEU A 174 13.79 11.82 9.88
C LEU A 174 13.15 12.94 9.04
N ILE A 175 13.02 12.70 7.75
CA ILE A 175 12.44 13.65 6.80
C ILE A 175 10.92 13.68 6.96
N ASN A 176 10.32 14.88 7.03
CA ASN A 176 8.87 15.02 7.01
C ASN A 176 8.33 14.82 5.58
N ILE A 177 7.56 13.75 5.38
CA ILE A 177 7.02 13.37 4.06
C ILE A 177 5.77 14.17 3.70
N VAL A 178 4.94 14.52 4.68
CA VAL A 178 3.69 15.27 4.42
C VAL A 178 3.96 16.66 3.89
N SER A 179 5.15 17.21 4.13
CA SER A 179 5.58 18.51 3.57
C SER A 179 6.02 18.45 2.10
N THR A 180 6.13 17.25 1.50
CA THR A 180 6.49 17.12 0.08
C THR A 180 5.34 17.54 -0.83
N LYS A 181 5.69 18.06 -2.01
CA LYS A 181 4.74 18.60 -3.00
C LYS A 181 3.68 17.57 -3.36
N ASN A 182 2.42 17.84 -3.03
CA ASN A 182 1.29 16.99 -3.37
C ASN A 182 0.94 17.14 -4.86
N SER A 183 0.69 16.04 -5.53
CA SER A 183 0.30 16.02 -6.94
C SER A 183 -1.06 15.34 -7.11
N GLU A 184 -1.95 15.92 -7.94
CA GLU A 184 -3.22 15.29 -8.32
C GLU A 184 -3.03 14.25 -9.44
N VAL A 185 -1.86 14.28 -10.08
CA VAL A 185 -1.48 13.39 -11.18
C VAL A 185 -0.09 12.87 -10.90
N THR A 186 0.13 11.59 -11.12
CA THR A 186 1.45 10.96 -10.96
C THR A 186 1.94 10.34 -12.26
N GLU A 187 3.25 10.27 -12.44
CA GLU A 187 3.87 9.60 -13.58
C GLU A 187 4.12 8.13 -13.23
N ILE A 188 3.63 7.24 -14.10
CA ILE A 188 3.63 5.79 -13.89
C ILE A 188 4.21 5.10 -15.11
N ASN A 189 4.95 4.01 -14.89
CA ASN A 189 5.40 3.14 -15.97
C ASN A 189 4.19 2.52 -16.70
N GLU A 190 4.07 2.76 -18.01
CA GLU A 190 2.93 2.34 -18.83
C GLU A 190 2.71 0.82 -18.79
N LYS A 191 3.76 0.00 -18.91
CA LYS A 191 3.63 -1.47 -18.86
C LYS A 191 3.08 -1.98 -17.54
N CYS A 192 3.51 -1.38 -16.42
CA CYS A 192 2.98 -1.73 -15.11
C CYS A 192 1.52 -1.30 -14.95
N TRP A 193 1.17 -0.14 -15.52
CA TRP A 193 -0.19 0.36 -15.52
C TRP A 193 -1.12 -0.50 -16.35
N ASP A 194 -0.71 -0.90 -17.54
CA ASP A 194 -1.50 -1.79 -18.41
C ASP A 194 -1.70 -3.17 -17.78
N ARG A 195 -0.68 -3.68 -17.07
CA ARG A 195 -0.84 -4.91 -16.28
C ARG A 195 -1.89 -4.76 -15.19
N LEU A 196 -1.91 -3.64 -14.45
CA LEU A 196 -2.93 -3.38 -13.44
C LEU A 196 -4.32 -3.30 -14.06
N LYS A 197 -4.48 -2.58 -15.17
CA LYS A 197 -5.75 -2.49 -15.90
C LYS A 197 -6.22 -3.85 -16.42
N SER A 198 -5.30 -4.67 -16.94
CA SER A 198 -5.64 -6.03 -17.35
C SER A 198 -6.19 -6.87 -16.21
N MET A 199 -5.59 -6.80 -15.01
CA MET A 199 -6.13 -7.45 -13.81
C MET A 199 -7.49 -6.86 -13.41
N ALA A 200 -7.63 -5.54 -13.45
CA ALA A 200 -8.90 -4.86 -13.15
C ALA A 200 -10.02 -5.27 -14.11
N PHE A 201 -9.69 -5.52 -15.38
CA PHE A 201 -10.64 -5.97 -16.40
C PHE A 201 -11.22 -7.34 -16.08
N GLU A 202 -10.51 -8.23 -15.40
CA GLU A 202 -10.99 -9.55 -14.97
C GLU A 202 -12.19 -9.45 -13.99
N THR A 203 -12.46 -8.28 -13.38
CA THR A 203 -13.66 -8.07 -12.53
C THR A 203 -14.92 -7.84 -13.32
N TYR A 204 -14.84 -7.49 -14.59
CA TYR A 204 -16.03 -7.31 -15.41
C TYR A 204 -16.65 -8.68 -15.71
N VAL A 205 -17.86 -8.90 -15.20
CA VAL A 205 -18.67 -10.06 -15.61
C VAL A 205 -18.96 -9.91 -17.09
N PRO A 206 -18.65 -10.94 -17.93
CA PRO A 206 -19.05 -10.90 -19.32
C PRO A 206 -20.54 -10.63 -19.41
N GLU A 207 -20.95 -9.71 -20.28
CA GLU A 207 -22.37 -9.47 -20.54
C GLU A 207 -23.03 -10.79 -20.94
N SER A 208 -23.87 -11.33 -20.06
CA SER A 208 -24.72 -12.47 -20.42
C SER A 208 -25.82 -11.98 -21.37
N GLU A 209 -26.34 -12.85 -22.22
CA GLU A 209 -27.49 -12.51 -23.08
C GLU A 209 -28.69 -12.02 -22.26
N ARG A 210 -28.83 -12.51 -21.00
CA ARG A 210 -29.81 -12.02 -20.04
C ARG A 210 -29.60 -10.57 -19.59
N SER A 211 -28.35 -10.14 -19.42
CA SER A 211 -28.06 -8.73 -19.08
C SER A 211 -28.30 -7.79 -20.28
N LYS A 212 -28.14 -8.30 -21.51
CA LYS A 212 -28.45 -7.56 -22.76
C LYS A 212 -29.91 -7.37 -23.00
N SER A 213 -30.75 -8.28 -22.52
CA SER A 213 -32.23 -8.18 -22.69
C SER A 213 -32.89 -7.18 -21.73
N GLY A 214 -32.13 -6.51 -20.86
CA GLY A 214 -32.67 -5.53 -19.92
C GLY A 214 -33.38 -6.16 -18.72
N ALA A 215 -33.35 -5.48 -17.58
CA ALA A 215 -34.14 -5.86 -16.40
C ALA A 215 -35.58 -5.36 -16.54
N GLY A 216 -36.21 -5.78 -17.60
CA GLY A 216 -37.55 -5.34 -17.89
C GLY A 216 -38.38 -6.49 -18.46
N TYR A 217 -38.94 -7.29 -17.55
CA TYR A 217 -40.32 -7.82 -17.67
C TYR A 217 -40.65 -8.50 -16.36
#